data_242b011c1dab960e89ad07eccc7e6449
#
_entry.id   242b011c1dab960e89ad07eccc7e6449
#
_cell.length_a   1.000
_cell.length_b   1.000
_cell.length_c   1.000
_cell.angle_alpha   90.00
_cell.angle_beta   90.00
_cell.angle_gamma   90.00
#
_symmetry.space_group_name_H-M   'P 1'
#
loop_
_entity.id
_entity.type
_entity.pdbx_description
1 polymer ?
#
loop_
_entity_poly.entity_id
_entity_poly.type
_entity_poly.pdbx_seq_one_letter_code
_entity_poly.pdbx_strand_id
1 'polypeptide(L)'
;MLSVLLLGAVIIITVISLSYTRQSVFENSSLYTQTIIQQMNQNIDSYIDYMENIAYLISSNEDVQDYLFDEKIDNEGRYRILNQLQTILDSRSDIRNVGIISKNGRMLINDGSKSVNQDLDLNTQEWYATALEKPNGPILT
;
A
#
# COMPACT_ATOMS: atom_id res chain seq x y z
N MET A 1 28.66 46.80 -43.09
CA MET A 1 27.99 47.25 -41.83
C MET A 1 26.65 46.57 -41.59
N LEU A 2 25.75 46.48 -42.56
CA LEU A 2 24.42 45.87 -42.38
C LEU A 2 24.48 44.38 -41.97
N SER A 3 25.37 43.59 -42.53
CA SER A 3 25.55 42.18 -42.20
C SER A 3 26.03 41.90 -40.76
N VAL A 4 26.84 42.80 -40.20
CA VAL A 4 27.32 42.67 -38.80
C VAL A 4 26.19 42.98 -37.82
N LEU A 5 25.33 43.95 -38.14
CA LEU A 5 24.14 44.27 -37.34
C LEU A 5 23.12 43.13 -37.35
N LEU A 6 22.89 42.51 -38.52
CA LEU A 6 22.01 41.33 -38.67
C LEU A 6 22.53 40.13 -37.85
N LEU A 7 23.82 39.87 -37.91
CA LEU A 7 24.44 38.77 -37.17
C LEU A 7 24.36 38.99 -35.66
N GLY A 8 24.57 40.22 -35.20
CA GLY A 8 24.39 40.60 -33.80
C GLY A 8 22.96 40.41 -33.29
N ALA A 9 21.97 40.81 -34.10
CA ALA A 9 20.57 40.64 -33.76
C ALA A 9 20.17 39.14 -33.63
N VAL A 10 20.64 38.32 -34.59
CA VAL A 10 20.36 36.87 -34.53
C VAL A 10 20.96 36.22 -33.28
N ILE A 11 22.18 36.58 -32.90
CA ILE A 11 22.83 36.07 -31.69
C ILE A 11 22.03 36.46 -30.44
N ILE A 12 21.61 37.71 -30.31
CA ILE A 12 20.83 38.20 -29.19
C ILE A 12 19.48 37.44 -29.09
N ILE A 13 18.77 37.32 -30.17
CA ILE A 13 17.48 36.60 -30.21
C ILE A 13 17.68 35.14 -29.83
N THR A 14 18.74 34.49 -30.31
CA THR A 14 19.04 33.09 -29.95
C THR A 14 19.32 32.91 -28.49
N VAL A 15 20.11 33.79 -27.86
CA VAL A 15 20.41 33.74 -26.43
C VAL A 15 19.15 33.94 -25.59
N ILE A 16 18.32 34.92 -25.94
CA ILE A 16 17.06 35.18 -25.24
C ILE A 16 16.12 33.98 -25.37
N SER A 17 15.97 33.42 -26.57
CA SER A 17 15.12 32.28 -26.85
C SER A 17 15.56 31.03 -26.06
N LEU A 18 16.86 30.75 -26.03
CA LEU A 18 17.41 29.65 -25.26
C LEU A 18 17.19 29.81 -23.76
N SER A 19 17.36 31.02 -23.23
CA SER A 19 17.12 31.31 -21.80
C SER A 19 15.65 31.09 -21.43
N TYR A 20 14.74 31.60 -22.28
CA TYR A 20 13.30 31.45 -22.07
C TYR A 20 12.85 29.99 -22.14
N THR A 21 13.38 29.25 -23.12
CA THR A 21 13.09 27.82 -23.26
C THR A 21 13.57 27.01 -22.07
N ARG A 22 14.80 27.26 -21.59
CA ARG A 22 15.34 26.58 -20.42
C ARG A 22 14.51 26.82 -19.17
N GLN A 23 14.12 28.07 -18.93
CA GLN A 23 13.31 28.42 -17.75
C GLN A 23 11.93 27.76 -17.84
N SER A 24 11.26 27.84 -18.99
CA SER A 24 9.95 27.24 -19.21
C SER A 24 9.98 25.71 -19.05
N VAL A 25 11.00 25.05 -19.61
CA VAL A 25 11.17 23.59 -19.44
C VAL A 25 11.41 23.22 -17.99
N PHE A 26 12.24 23.99 -17.27
CA PHE A 26 12.51 23.71 -15.85
C PHE A 26 11.27 23.90 -14.97
N GLU A 27 10.54 25.01 -15.16
CA GLU A 27 9.31 25.26 -14.41
C GLU A 27 8.24 24.20 -14.69
N ASN A 28 8.00 23.87 -15.96
CA ASN A 28 7.03 22.83 -16.32
C ASN A 28 7.43 21.44 -15.80
N SER A 29 8.72 21.09 -15.87
CA SER A 29 9.22 19.82 -15.34
C SER A 29 9.08 19.74 -13.82
N SER A 30 9.34 20.84 -13.11
CA SER A 30 9.18 20.92 -11.66
C SER A 30 7.72 20.77 -11.25
N LEU A 31 6.81 21.50 -11.90
CA LEU A 31 5.36 21.41 -11.67
C LEU A 31 4.84 19.99 -11.95
N TYR A 32 5.27 19.38 -13.05
CA TYR A 32 4.90 18.03 -13.42
C TYR A 32 5.36 17.01 -12.37
N THR A 33 6.61 17.14 -11.91
CA THR A 33 7.17 16.27 -10.86
C THR A 33 6.41 16.42 -9.54
N GLN A 34 6.10 17.64 -9.13
CA GLN A 34 5.29 17.89 -7.92
C GLN A 34 3.91 17.27 -8.03
N THR A 35 3.26 17.41 -9.19
CA THR A 35 1.94 16.82 -9.44
C THR A 35 1.98 15.30 -9.34
N ILE A 36 3.01 14.66 -9.95
CA ILE A 36 3.19 13.21 -9.85
C ILE A 36 3.38 12.78 -8.40
N ILE A 37 4.26 13.45 -7.64
CA ILE A 37 4.49 13.12 -6.22
C ILE A 37 3.20 13.25 -5.43
N GLN A 38 2.42 14.31 -5.66
CA GLN A 38 1.15 14.50 -4.98
C GLN A 38 0.15 13.40 -5.31
N GLN A 39 0.03 13.00 -6.58
CA GLN A 39 -0.82 11.90 -7.01
C GLN A 39 -0.36 10.56 -6.41
N MET A 40 0.94 10.32 -6.34
CA MET A 40 1.49 9.11 -5.72
C MET A 40 1.14 9.06 -4.23
N ASN A 41 1.29 10.16 -3.49
CA ASN A 41 0.92 10.22 -2.08
C ASN A 41 -0.58 9.95 -1.89
N GLN A 42 -1.45 10.60 -2.68
CA GLN A 42 -2.88 10.36 -2.62
C GLN A 42 -3.26 8.89 -2.93
N ASN A 43 -2.57 8.27 -3.87
CA ASN A 43 -2.78 6.86 -4.17
C ASN A 43 -2.35 5.96 -3.00
N ILE A 44 -1.21 6.28 -2.35
CA ILE A 44 -0.73 5.54 -1.17
C ILE A 44 -1.72 5.70 -0.02
N ASP A 45 -2.15 6.91 0.28
CA ASP A 45 -3.13 7.18 1.34
C ASP A 45 -4.43 6.41 1.09
N SER A 46 -4.96 6.47 -0.14
CA SER A 46 -6.15 5.73 -0.52
C SER A 46 -5.98 4.21 -0.41
N TYR A 47 -4.79 3.71 -0.68
CA TYR A 47 -4.47 2.29 -0.53
C TYR A 47 -4.43 1.88 0.95
N ILE A 48 -3.85 2.70 1.80
CA ILE A 48 -3.82 2.48 3.25
C ILE A 48 -5.25 2.47 3.81
N ASP A 49 -6.06 3.50 3.50
CA ASP A 49 -7.46 3.57 3.92
C ASP A 49 -8.25 2.33 3.49
N TYR A 50 -7.98 1.84 2.28
CA TYR A 50 -8.62 0.63 1.79
C TYR A 50 -8.19 -0.62 2.58
N MET A 51 -6.90 -0.76 2.91
CA MET A 51 -6.42 -1.88 3.72
C MET A 51 -6.99 -1.83 5.15
N GLU A 52 -7.10 -0.66 5.74
CA GLU A 52 -7.75 -0.47 7.04
C GLU A 52 -9.23 -0.89 7.01
N ASN A 53 -9.95 -0.53 5.95
CA ASN A 53 -11.35 -0.95 5.78
C ASN A 53 -11.48 -2.47 5.65
N ILE A 54 -10.59 -3.14 4.90
CA ILE A 54 -10.57 -4.60 4.83
C ILE A 54 -10.30 -5.21 6.21
N ALA A 55 -9.30 -4.71 6.92
CA ALA A 55 -8.97 -5.19 8.26
C ALA A 55 -10.16 -5.02 9.22
N TYR A 56 -10.83 -3.88 9.15
CA TYR A 56 -12.04 -3.62 9.93
C TYR A 56 -13.18 -4.59 9.59
N LEU A 57 -13.45 -4.83 8.31
CA LEU A 57 -14.49 -5.77 7.87
C LEU A 57 -14.20 -7.20 8.34
N ILE A 58 -12.94 -7.63 8.25
CA ILE A 58 -12.51 -8.95 8.75
C ILE A 58 -12.69 -9.02 10.27
N SER A 59 -12.17 -8.03 10.99
CA SER A 59 -12.22 -8.01 12.46
C SER A 59 -13.61 -7.87 13.04
N SER A 60 -14.56 -7.32 12.30
CA SER A 60 -15.96 -7.15 12.72
C SER A 60 -16.81 -8.40 12.49
N ASN A 61 -16.27 -9.43 11.84
CA ASN A 61 -16.99 -10.67 11.59
C ASN A 61 -17.04 -11.52 12.87
N GLU A 62 -18.21 -12.08 13.20
CA GLU A 62 -18.45 -12.86 14.42
C GLU A 62 -17.57 -14.11 14.48
N ASP A 63 -17.48 -14.88 13.38
CA ASP A 63 -16.61 -16.06 13.32
C ASP A 63 -15.13 -15.70 13.56
N VAL A 64 -14.70 -14.53 13.08
CA VAL A 64 -13.33 -14.03 13.30
C VAL A 64 -13.13 -13.63 14.76
N GLN A 65 -14.09 -12.96 15.37
CA GLN A 65 -14.07 -12.60 16.78
C GLN A 65 -13.98 -13.85 17.65
N ASP A 66 -14.81 -14.85 17.37
CA ASP A 66 -14.77 -16.14 18.06
C ASP A 66 -13.41 -16.83 17.88
N TYR A 67 -12.83 -16.80 16.69
CA TYR A 67 -11.50 -17.34 16.44
C TYR A 67 -10.40 -16.62 17.23
N LEU A 68 -10.50 -15.29 17.33
CA LEU A 68 -9.50 -14.48 18.02
C LEU A 68 -9.55 -14.66 19.54
N PHE A 69 -10.75 -14.78 20.12
CA PHE A 69 -10.97 -14.70 21.57
C PHE A 69 -11.44 -16.00 22.20
N ASP A 70 -12.10 -16.90 21.45
CA ASP A 70 -12.56 -18.19 21.94
C ASP A 70 -11.60 -19.32 21.51
N GLU A 71 -11.33 -20.26 22.45
CA GLU A 71 -10.48 -21.42 22.17
C GLU A 71 -11.19 -22.52 21.36
N LYS A 72 -12.51 -22.45 21.20
CA LYS A 72 -13.35 -23.52 20.68
C LYS A 72 -14.08 -23.15 19.39
N ILE A 73 -13.36 -22.64 18.42
CA ILE A 73 -13.98 -22.56 17.10
C ILE A 73 -14.06 -23.95 16.46
N ASP A 74 -15.22 -24.31 15.94
CA ASP A 74 -15.42 -25.55 15.23
C ASP A 74 -14.81 -25.51 13.80
N ASN A 75 -14.77 -26.65 13.14
CA ASN A 75 -14.23 -26.71 11.78
C ASN A 75 -15.08 -25.92 10.79
N GLU A 76 -16.38 -25.80 11.01
CA GLU A 76 -17.29 -25.07 10.14
C GLU A 76 -17.03 -23.56 10.20
N GLY A 77 -16.85 -22.99 11.40
CA GLY A 77 -16.46 -21.58 11.59
C GLY A 77 -15.12 -21.27 10.93
N ARG A 78 -14.13 -22.16 11.04
CA ARG A 78 -12.85 -22.01 10.34
C ARG A 78 -13.02 -21.99 8.81
N TYR A 79 -13.87 -22.84 8.26
CA TYR A 79 -14.15 -22.85 6.82
C TYR A 79 -14.86 -21.57 6.36
N ARG A 80 -15.81 -21.02 7.16
CA ARG A 80 -16.45 -19.75 6.85
C ARG A 80 -15.46 -18.60 6.80
N ILE A 81 -14.53 -18.52 7.76
CA ILE A 81 -13.45 -17.52 7.77
C ILE A 81 -12.58 -17.67 6.52
N LEU A 82 -12.10 -18.88 6.22
CA LEU A 82 -11.25 -19.12 5.05
C LEU A 82 -11.94 -18.73 3.74
N ASN A 83 -13.23 -19.00 3.60
CA ASN A 83 -14.00 -18.60 2.44
C ASN A 83 -14.13 -17.07 2.34
N GLN A 84 -14.30 -16.38 3.45
CA GLN A 84 -14.33 -14.92 3.47
C GLN A 84 -12.96 -14.33 3.06
N LEU A 85 -11.86 -14.85 3.60
CA LEU A 85 -10.52 -14.44 3.21
C LEU A 85 -10.24 -14.73 1.73
N GLN A 86 -10.73 -15.87 1.21
CA GLN A 86 -10.63 -16.19 -0.22
C GLN A 86 -11.38 -15.18 -1.08
N THR A 87 -12.57 -14.76 -0.67
CA THR A 87 -13.35 -13.75 -1.40
C THR A 87 -12.57 -12.43 -1.50
N ILE A 88 -11.85 -12.04 -0.46
CA ILE A 88 -11.00 -10.84 -0.48
C ILE A 88 -9.85 -11.02 -1.48
N LEU A 89 -9.15 -12.16 -1.43
CA LEU A 89 -8.07 -12.46 -2.37
C LEU A 89 -8.55 -12.48 -3.84
N ASP A 90 -9.72 -13.06 -4.09
CA ASP A 90 -10.31 -13.13 -5.44
C ASP A 90 -10.75 -11.76 -5.95
N SER A 91 -11.09 -10.85 -5.06
CA SER A 91 -11.50 -9.48 -5.42
C SER A 91 -10.33 -8.56 -5.78
N ARG A 92 -9.08 -8.94 -5.40
CA ARG A 92 -7.91 -8.07 -5.48
C ARG A 92 -6.65 -8.84 -5.87
N SER A 93 -6.17 -8.59 -7.07
CA SER A 93 -4.95 -9.24 -7.59
C SER A 93 -3.64 -8.73 -6.96
N ASP A 94 -3.68 -7.60 -6.26
CA ASP A 94 -2.55 -6.99 -5.56
C ASP A 94 -2.36 -7.53 -4.13
N ILE A 95 -3.38 -8.19 -3.55
CA ILE A 95 -3.29 -8.87 -2.26
C ILE A 95 -2.90 -10.33 -2.51
N ARG A 96 -1.78 -10.75 -1.97
CA ARG A 96 -1.31 -12.14 -2.10
C ARG A 96 -1.82 -13.04 -0.99
N ASN A 97 -1.75 -12.56 0.23
CA ASN A 97 -2.06 -13.34 1.42
C ASN A 97 -2.90 -12.52 2.37
N VAL A 98 -3.86 -13.16 3.00
CA VAL A 98 -4.61 -12.61 4.10
C VAL A 98 -4.61 -13.63 5.22
N GLY A 99 -4.33 -13.19 6.43
CA GLY A 99 -4.29 -14.08 7.58
C GLY A 99 -4.82 -13.43 8.84
N ILE A 100 -5.23 -14.28 9.77
CA ILE A 100 -5.69 -13.91 11.10
C ILE A 100 -4.81 -14.64 12.10
N ILE A 101 -4.30 -13.90 13.07
CA ILE A 101 -3.45 -14.44 14.11
C ILE A 101 -4.08 -14.10 15.45
N SER A 102 -4.44 -15.13 16.22
CA SER A 102 -5.01 -14.93 17.54
C SER A 102 -3.92 -14.57 18.57
N LYS A 103 -4.34 -14.01 19.68
CA LYS A 103 -3.45 -13.67 20.81
C LYS A 103 -2.65 -14.88 21.32
N ASN A 104 -3.17 -16.08 21.15
CA ASN A 104 -2.52 -17.34 21.56
C ASN A 104 -1.56 -17.89 20.50
N GLY A 105 -1.24 -17.12 19.45
CA GLY A 105 -0.36 -17.52 18.36
C GLY A 105 -0.98 -18.48 17.34
N ARG A 106 -2.29 -18.78 17.44
CA ARG A 106 -2.97 -19.59 16.42
C ARG A 106 -3.09 -18.78 15.14
N MET A 107 -2.72 -19.38 14.02
CA MET A 107 -2.74 -18.74 12.72
C MET A 107 -3.78 -19.37 11.80
N LEU A 108 -4.48 -18.53 11.07
CA LEU A 108 -5.34 -18.91 9.97
C LEU A 108 -4.97 -18.03 8.77
N ILE A 109 -4.22 -18.58 7.84
CA ILE A 109 -3.70 -17.86 6.67
C ILE A 109 -4.32 -18.45 5.41
N ASN A 110 -4.83 -17.59 4.55
CA ASN A 110 -5.24 -17.97 3.21
C ASN A 110 -4.25 -17.37 2.19
N ASP A 111 -3.41 -18.22 1.63
CA ASP A 111 -2.43 -17.91 0.59
C ASP A 111 -2.85 -18.46 -0.80
N GLY A 112 -4.13 -18.81 -0.93
CA GLY A 112 -4.67 -19.47 -2.13
C GLY A 112 -4.34 -20.96 -2.24
N SER A 113 -3.45 -21.48 -1.39
CA SER A 113 -3.04 -22.90 -1.39
C SER A 113 -3.79 -23.77 -0.39
N LYS A 114 -4.67 -23.19 0.43
CA LYS A 114 -5.38 -23.85 1.54
C LYS A 114 -4.47 -24.48 2.60
N SER A 115 -3.20 -24.14 2.61
CA SER A 115 -2.24 -24.62 3.59
C SER A 115 -1.98 -23.57 4.67
N VAL A 116 -2.04 -23.98 5.91
CA VAL A 116 -1.61 -23.17 7.05
C VAL A 116 -0.11 -23.39 7.19
N ASN A 117 0.70 -22.36 7.01
CA ASN A 117 2.13 -22.46 7.33
C ASN A 117 2.28 -22.46 8.86
N GLN A 118 2.43 -23.64 9.44
CA GLN A 118 2.55 -23.85 10.90
C GLN A 118 3.96 -23.56 11.43
N ASP A 119 4.93 -23.33 10.55
CA ASP A 119 6.35 -23.25 10.92
C ASP A 119 6.84 -21.81 11.18
N LEU A 120 5.94 -20.80 11.14
CA LEU A 120 6.33 -19.42 11.42
C LEU A 120 6.41 -19.21 12.94
N ASP A 121 7.62 -19.02 13.46
CA ASP A 121 7.81 -18.58 14.84
C ASP A 121 7.46 -17.08 14.97
N LEU A 122 6.27 -16.80 15.45
CA LEU A 122 5.76 -15.44 15.62
C LEU A 122 6.57 -14.63 16.64
N ASN A 123 7.19 -15.28 17.62
CA ASN A 123 7.94 -14.60 18.66
C ASN A 123 9.23 -13.96 18.12
N THR A 124 9.68 -14.42 16.97
CA THR A 124 10.85 -13.84 16.27
C THR A 124 10.49 -12.68 15.36
N GLN A 125 9.20 -12.39 15.19
CA GLN A 125 8.71 -11.38 14.25
C GLN A 125 8.46 -10.05 14.97
N GLU A 126 9.26 -9.02 14.61
CA GLU A 126 9.16 -7.69 15.21
C GLU A 126 7.77 -7.04 15.03
N TRP A 127 7.16 -7.23 13.83
CA TRP A 127 5.80 -6.73 13.55
C TRP A 127 4.75 -7.36 14.50
N TYR A 128 4.91 -8.63 14.88
CA TYR A 128 3.97 -9.30 15.78
C TYR A 128 4.09 -8.77 17.21
N ALA A 129 5.31 -8.57 17.69
CA ALA A 129 5.55 -7.94 18.99
C ALA A 129 4.96 -6.53 19.05
N THR A 130 5.19 -5.74 17.99
CA THR A 130 4.65 -4.38 17.86
C THR A 130 3.11 -4.37 17.83
N ALA A 131 2.49 -5.36 17.14
CA ALA A 131 1.04 -5.48 17.08
C ALA A 131 0.42 -5.78 18.44
N LEU A 132 1.08 -6.60 19.27
CA LEU A 132 0.64 -6.89 20.63
C LEU A 132 0.73 -5.67 21.55
N GLU A 133 1.73 -4.81 21.34
CA GLU A 133 1.91 -3.56 22.12
C GLU A 133 0.94 -2.45 21.70
N LYS A 134 0.53 -2.42 20.44
CA LYS A 134 -0.35 -1.39 19.86
C LYS A 134 -1.59 -2.03 19.21
N PRO A 135 -2.55 -2.50 19.99
CA PRO A 135 -3.68 -3.29 19.47
C PRO A 135 -4.67 -2.52 18.59
N ASN A 136 -4.54 -1.21 18.43
CA ASN A 136 -5.53 -0.35 17.78
C ASN A 136 -4.99 0.42 16.55
N GLY A 137 -3.94 -0.01 15.92
CA GLY A 137 -3.41 0.70 14.76
C GLY A 137 -2.77 -0.20 13.70
N PRO A 138 -2.80 0.21 12.42
CA PRO A 138 -2.06 -0.48 11.38
C PRO A 138 -0.56 -0.38 11.65
N ILE A 139 0.15 -1.50 11.45
CA ILE A 139 1.60 -1.55 11.52
C ILE A 139 2.11 -1.68 10.10
N LEU A 140 2.68 -0.58 9.62
CA LEU A 140 3.40 -0.55 8.35
C LEU A 140 4.88 -0.81 8.66
N THR A 141 5.41 -1.93 8.18
CA THR A 141 6.83 -2.31 8.27
C THR A 141 7.47 -2.28 6.90
#